data_f190d5692af8a13e23e339b1e73962e9
#
_entry.id   f190d5692af8a13e23e339b1e73962e9
#
_cell.length_a   1.000
_cell.length_b   1.000
_cell.length_c   1.000
_cell.angle_alpha   90.00
_cell.angle_beta   90.00
_cell.angle_gamma   90.00
#
_symmetry.space_group_name_H-M   'P 1'
#
loop_
_entity.id
_entity.type
_entity.pdbx_description
1 polymer ?
#
loop_
_entity_poly.entity_id
_entity_poly.type
_entity_poly.pdbx_seq_one_letter_code
_entity_poly.pdbx_strand_id
1 'polypeptide(L)'
;MILDMDIIRRFGFIGAACFFMACSHQNAQKTADEPIQAFCIDFNWSGKGYAGLSLPEDYSQADPKEHFEWYKAHGVNTIQSFCVSHNGYAWYDSDIVPKVPGLRSNFLKDLVDMGHREGMKVMGYFSPGTNVRWMKEHPDEVYDNQTMFHIVYTSEYLTYLGNVIYEAVSKTGIDGFMIDALFTAPRDSAEAMKWMPCERQIYEELFGEPFPGKEHITEEQVLEYKRRSTERCWDTIYQSAKRANPDCIVWLTCHDLTHPQIRPGSRIFKQADWLMSENSDAKYLKIIQDAIGPHTQLIQCISGWASMMPSHFWIRMMESSEAGMVLPGRFSYDLTIYPRECTGRSPLQAECMNIEEMTKFYKGNK
;
A
#
# COMPACT_ATOMS: atom_id res chain seq x y z
N MET A 1 -13.77 42.75 69.97
CA MET A 1 -14.76 43.77 69.55
C MET A 1 -15.32 43.25 68.24
N ILE A 2 -16.46 42.60 68.34
CA ILE A 2 -17.67 42.78 67.57
C ILE A 2 -17.60 42.20 66.14
N LEU A 3 -18.14 41.02 65.92
CA LEU A 3 -19.52 40.75 65.44
C LEU A 3 -19.67 41.07 63.89
N ASP A 4 -20.26 40.37 63.00
CA ASP A 4 -21.35 39.38 63.02
C ASP A 4 -21.47 38.79 61.57
N MET A 5 -21.66 37.52 61.39
CA MET A 5 -22.92 36.86 60.97
C MET A 5 -23.71 37.63 59.85
N ASP A 6 -24.06 37.07 58.71
CA ASP A 6 -25.07 36.03 58.51
C ASP A 6 -25.31 35.72 57.03
N ILE A 7 -25.49 34.47 56.73
CA ILE A 7 -26.70 33.81 56.17
C ILE A 7 -26.95 33.82 54.66
N ILE A 8 -26.80 32.64 54.09
CA ILE A 8 -27.75 31.78 53.31
C ILE A 8 -28.49 32.37 52.12
N ARG A 9 -28.32 31.74 50.97
CA ARG A 9 -29.40 31.13 50.11
C ARG A 9 -28.84 30.77 48.72
N ARG A 10 -28.73 29.52 48.46
CA ARG A 10 -29.67 28.52 47.87
C ARG A 10 -29.73 28.47 46.35
N PHE A 11 -29.51 27.26 45.88
CA PHE A 11 -30.04 26.61 44.67
C PHE A 11 -29.56 27.21 43.34
N GLY A 12 -28.95 26.52 42.47
CA GLY A 12 -29.14 25.17 41.97
C GLY A 12 -29.17 25.25 40.45
N PHE A 13 -28.33 24.54 39.76
CA PHE A 13 -28.58 23.96 38.48
C PHE A 13 -27.43 23.01 38.16
N ILE A 14 -27.64 21.78 38.55
CA ILE A 14 -26.94 20.62 38.02
C ILE A 14 -27.80 20.11 36.87
N GLY A 15 -27.16 19.83 35.77
CA GLY A 15 -27.75 18.96 34.78
C GLY A 15 -27.82 19.58 33.39
N ALA A 16 -26.85 19.29 32.56
CA ALA A 16 -26.96 19.02 31.12
C ALA A 16 -25.63 19.24 30.40
N ALA A 17 -24.69 18.36 30.57
CA ALA A 17 -23.53 18.26 29.67
C ALA A 17 -22.83 16.89 29.77
N CYS A 18 -23.58 15.80 29.70
CA CYS A 18 -23.03 14.45 29.55
C CYS A 18 -23.94 13.60 28.67
N PHE A 19 -24.14 13.97 27.42
CA PHE A 19 -24.85 13.10 26.47
C PHE A 19 -24.47 13.39 24.99
N PHE A 20 -23.20 13.62 24.70
CA PHE A 20 -22.76 13.71 23.30
C PHE A 20 -21.37 13.12 23.05
N MET A 21 -20.96 12.07 23.75
CA MET A 21 -19.70 11.38 23.44
C MET A 21 -19.79 9.86 23.36
N ALA A 22 -20.98 9.30 23.26
CA ALA A 22 -21.14 7.83 23.18
C ALA A 22 -21.43 7.28 21.79
N CYS A 23 -21.69 8.13 20.80
CA CYS A 23 -22.05 7.64 19.44
C CYS A 23 -20.88 7.51 18.46
N SER A 24 -19.72 8.10 18.73
CA SER A 24 -18.57 8.02 17.80
C SER A 24 -17.69 6.80 18.02
N HIS A 25 -17.69 6.19 19.20
CA HIS A 25 -16.85 5.03 19.49
C HIS A 25 -17.49 3.68 19.06
N GLN A 26 -18.80 3.60 18.95
CA GLN A 26 -19.46 2.36 18.50
C GLN A 26 -19.37 2.15 16.98
N ASN A 27 -19.26 3.22 16.19
CA ASN A 27 -19.07 3.08 14.74
C ASN A 27 -17.62 2.75 14.34
N ALA A 28 -16.63 3.21 15.11
CA ALA A 28 -15.21 2.90 14.84
C ALA A 28 -14.86 1.43 15.17
N GLN A 29 -15.53 0.84 16.18
CA GLN A 29 -15.27 -0.54 16.57
C GLN A 29 -15.96 -1.56 15.66
N LYS A 30 -17.06 -1.16 15.01
CA LYS A 30 -17.79 -2.04 14.08
C LYS A 30 -17.08 -2.22 12.73
N THR A 31 -16.24 -1.27 12.33
CA THR A 31 -15.46 -1.34 11.08
C THR A 31 -14.15 -2.14 11.21
N ALA A 32 -13.69 -2.44 12.43
CA ALA A 32 -12.48 -3.22 12.66
C ALA A 32 -12.69 -4.74 12.49
N ASP A 33 -13.93 -5.21 12.55
CA ASP A 33 -14.28 -6.63 12.51
C ASP A 33 -14.78 -7.11 11.14
N GLU A 34 -15.04 -6.21 10.19
CA GLU A 34 -15.45 -6.63 8.85
C GLU A 34 -14.27 -7.10 8.01
N PRO A 35 -14.37 -8.27 7.35
CA PRO A 35 -13.37 -8.75 6.41
C PRO A 35 -13.12 -7.74 5.30
N ILE A 36 -11.87 -7.52 4.94
CA ILE A 36 -11.52 -6.69 3.78
C ILE A 36 -11.89 -7.47 2.52
N GLN A 37 -12.78 -6.89 1.74
CA GLN A 37 -13.21 -7.37 0.44
C GLN A 37 -12.76 -6.36 -0.60
N ALA A 38 -11.63 -6.61 -1.25
CA ALA A 38 -11.02 -5.70 -2.19
C ALA A 38 -10.80 -6.32 -3.55
N PHE A 39 -10.82 -5.48 -4.58
CA PHE A 39 -10.20 -5.73 -5.86
C PHE A 39 -9.23 -4.60 -6.16
N CYS A 40 -8.10 -4.95 -6.78
CA CYS A 40 -7.14 -4.02 -7.33
C CYS A 40 -7.13 -4.13 -8.85
N ILE A 41 -7.30 -3.01 -9.53
CA ILE A 41 -7.00 -2.92 -10.95
C ILE A 41 -5.61 -2.33 -11.05
N ASP A 42 -4.67 -3.11 -11.56
CA ASP A 42 -3.27 -2.70 -11.60
C ASP A 42 -2.95 -1.91 -12.88
N PHE A 43 -2.84 -0.61 -12.73
CA PHE A 43 -2.51 0.31 -13.82
C PHE A 43 -1.01 0.36 -14.17
N ASN A 44 -0.19 -0.46 -13.54
CA ASN A 44 1.25 -0.41 -13.82
C ASN A 44 1.61 -1.07 -15.15
N TRP A 45 0.77 -1.97 -15.67
CA TRP A 45 1.16 -2.87 -16.76
C TRP A 45 0.37 -2.63 -18.04
N SER A 46 1.10 -2.39 -19.14
CA SER A 46 0.53 -2.42 -20.50
C SER A 46 1.38 -3.22 -21.49
N GLY A 47 2.59 -3.59 -21.08
CA GLY A 47 3.56 -4.25 -21.95
C GLY A 47 4.23 -3.33 -22.97
N LYS A 48 3.99 -2.01 -22.92
CA LYS A 48 4.45 -1.03 -23.93
C LYS A 48 5.64 -0.21 -23.48
N GLY A 49 5.76 0.08 -22.18
CA GLY A 49 6.79 0.95 -21.63
C GLY A 49 8.01 0.21 -21.11
N TYR A 50 8.83 0.95 -20.32
CA TYR A 50 10.03 0.44 -19.68
C TYR A 50 9.72 -0.82 -18.84
N ALA A 51 10.50 -1.87 -19.01
CA ALA A 51 10.31 -3.17 -18.32
C ALA A 51 8.88 -3.75 -18.42
N GLY A 52 8.12 -3.38 -19.45
CA GLY A 52 6.73 -3.81 -19.63
C GLY A 52 5.70 -2.99 -18.88
N LEU A 53 6.11 -1.91 -18.23
CA LEU A 53 5.23 -0.99 -17.52
C LEU A 53 4.35 -0.19 -18.49
N SER A 54 3.31 0.46 -17.96
CA SER A 54 2.42 1.31 -18.74
C SER A 54 3.12 2.59 -19.22
N LEU A 55 2.72 3.03 -20.42
CA LEU A 55 3.03 4.39 -20.87
C LEU A 55 2.12 5.39 -20.13
N PRO A 56 2.56 6.65 -19.96
CA PRO A 56 1.74 7.66 -19.27
C PRO A 56 0.35 7.86 -19.88
N GLU A 57 0.23 7.69 -21.21
CA GLU A 57 -0.99 7.95 -21.97
C GLU A 57 -1.99 6.79 -21.97
N ASP A 58 -1.57 5.60 -21.55
CA ASP A 58 -2.37 4.36 -21.68
C ASP A 58 -3.74 4.46 -20.99
N TYR A 59 -3.84 5.28 -19.96
CA TYR A 59 -5.05 5.41 -19.14
C TYR A 59 -5.73 6.78 -19.24
N SER A 60 -5.47 7.52 -20.32
CA SER A 60 -6.04 8.86 -20.56
C SER A 60 -7.57 8.90 -20.61
N GLN A 61 -8.21 7.73 -20.87
CA GLN A 61 -9.65 7.59 -20.92
C GLN A 61 -10.26 7.04 -19.62
N ALA A 62 -9.47 6.85 -18.56
CA ALA A 62 -9.97 6.32 -17.30
C ALA A 62 -11.03 7.25 -16.71
N ASP A 63 -12.17 6.66 -16.32
CA ASP A 63 -13.31 7.34 -15.75
C ASP A 63 -13.57 6.83 -14.33
N PRO A 64 -13.46 7.68 -13.29
CA PRO A 64 -13.62 7.25 -11.91
C PRO A 64 -15.01 6.70 -11.60
N LYS A 65 -16.06 7.22 -12.28
CA LYS A 65 -17.41 6.74 -12.09
C LYS A 65 -17.58 5.29 -12.59
N GLU A 66 -17.01 4.99 -13.75
CA GLU A 66 -17.08 3.63 -14.27
C GLU A 66 -16.31 2.64 -13.40
N HIS A 67 -15.14 3.05 -12.89
CA HIS A 67 -14.38 2.25 -11.94
C HIS A 67 -15.19 2.02 -10.66
N PHE A 68 -15.78 3.07 -10.11
CA PHE A 68 -16.62 2.97 -8.93
C PHE A 68 -17.80 2.00 -9.13
N GLU A 69 -18.56 2.15 -10.22
CA GLU A 69 -19.68 1.26 -10.52
C GLU A 69 -19.24 -0.20 -10.71
N TRP A 70 -18.07 -0.40 -11.31
CA TRP A 70 -17.48 -1.74 -11.44
C TRP A 70 -17.17 -2.34 -10.06
N TYR A 71 -16.49 -1.63 -9.17
CA TYR A 71 -16.20 -2.08 -7.81
C TYR A 71 -17.48 -2.39 -7.04
N LYS A 72 -18.45 -1.49 -7.09
CA LYS A 72 -19.77 -1.66 -6.46
C LYS A 72 -20.49 -2.90 -6.99
N ALA A 73 -20.46 -3.12 -8.30
CA ALA A 73 -21.06 -4.28 -8.93
C ALA A 73 -20.43 -5.60 -8.47
N HIS A 74 -19.19 -5.60 -8.00
CA HIS A 74 -18.49 -6.79 -7.54
C HIS A 74 -18.54 -7.00 -6.01
N GLY A 75 -19.26 -6.16 -5.28
CA GLY A 75 -19.51 -6.35 -3.84
C GLY A 75 -18.32 -6.12 -2.94
N VAL A 76 -17.37 -5.25 -3.37
CA VAL A 76 -16.24 -4.87 -2.53
C VAL A 76 -16.65 -3.86 -1.45
N ASN A 77 -15.97 -3.87 -0.33
CA ASN A 77 -16.05 -2.82 0.70
C ASN A 77 -14.79 -1.95 0.74
N THR A 78 -13.78 -2.32 -0.03
CA THR A 78 -12.51 -1.61 -0.11
C THR A 78 -12.08 -1.51 -1.57
N ILE A 79 -12.02 -0.28 -2.07
CA ILE A 79 -11.54 0.04 -3.40
C ILE A 79 -10.02 0.22 -3.33
N GLN A 80 -9.28 -0.36 -4.26
CA GLN A 80 -7.86 -0.09 -4.43
C GLN A 80 -7.62 0.61 -5.77
N SER A 81 -6.91 1.73 -5.74
CA SER A 81 -6.55 2.52 -6.91
C SER A 81 -5.15 3.12 -6.73
N PHE A 82 -4.76 4.06 -7.57
CA PHE A 82 -3.40 4.57 -7.62
C PHE A 82 -3.32 6.03 -7.16
N CYS A 83 -2.32 6.33 -6.31
CA CYS A 83 -1.83 7.68 -6.12
C CYS A 83 -0.83 8.05 -7.21
N VAL A 84 0.22 7.23 -7.34
CA VAL A 84 1.26 7.34 -8.37
C VAL A 84 1.58 5.95 -8.88
N SER A 85 1.46 5.74 -10.19
CA SER A 85 1.82 4.48 -10.84
C SER A 85 3.33 4.39 -11.09
N HIS A 86 3.82 3.19 -11.47
CA HIS A 86 5.24 2.94 -11.71
C HIS A 86 5.85 3.84 -12.80
N ASN A 87 5.05 4.35 -13.73
CA ASN A 87 5.52 5.31 -14.72
C ASN A 87 5.85 6.70 -14.15
N GLY A 88 5.47 6.97 -12.88
CA GLY A 88 5.78 8.21 -12.16
C GLY A 88 4.79 9.34 -12.34
N TYR A 89 3.53 9.05 -12.70
CA TYR A 89 2.46 10.04 -12.89
C TYR A 89 1.35 9.86 -11.87
N ALA A 90 0.78 11.00 -11.43
CA ALA A 90 -0.28 11.06 -10.43
C ALA A 90 -1.66 10.81 -11.04
N TRP A 91 -2.50 10.13 -10.27
CA TRP A 91 -3.91 9.88 -10.57
C TRP A 91 -4.86 10.87 -9.88
N TYR A 92 -4.30 11.95 -9.36
CA TYR A 92 -4.99 13.05 -8.71
C TYR A 92 -4.36 14.39 -9.10
N ASP A 93 -4.99 15.51 -8.75
CA ASP A 93 -4.45 16.84 -9.00
C ASP A 93 -3.35 17.18 -8.01
N SER A 94 -2.14 16.72 -8.32
CA SER A 94 -0.93 16.94 -7.51
C SER A 94 -0.22 18.23 -7.90
N ASP A 95 0.37 18.90 -6.91
CA ASP A 95 1.27 20.06 -7.14
C ASP A 95 2.73 19.61 -7.31
N ILE A 96 3.04 18.34 -7.00
CA ILE A 96 4.40 17.79 -6.97
C ILE A 96 4.65 16.87 -8.16
N VAL A 97 3.68 16.02 -8.48
CA VAL A 97 3.78 14.98 -9.49
C VAL A 97 2.93 15.31 -10.69
N PRO A 98 3.46 15.29 -11.93
CA PRO A 98 2.63 15.48 -13.11
C PRO A 98 1.47 14.47 -13.15
N LYS A 99 0.28 14.97 -13.45
CA LYS A 99 -0.90 14.11 -13.63
C LYS A 99 -0.76 13.24 -14.88
N VAL A 100 -1.35 12.06 -14.86
CA VAL A 100 -1.45 11.18 -16.04
C VAL A 100 -1.95 11.98 -17.25
N PRO A 101 -1.19 12.01 -18.37
CA PRO A 101 -1.56 12.77 -19.55
C PRO A 101 -2.94 12.39 -20.08
N GLY A 102 -3.76 13.39 -20.34
CA GLY A 102 -5.12 13.22 -20.85
C GLY A 102 -6.17 12.81 -19.81
N LEU A 103 -5.80 12.52 -18.59
CA LEU A 103 -6.74 12.23 -17.51
C LEU A 103 -7.55 13.50 -17.17
N ARG A 104 -8.87 13.46 -17.43
CA ARG A 104 -9.74 14.66 -17.43
C ARG A 104 -10.25 15.04 -16.06
N SER A 105 -10.28 14.10 -15.13
CA SER A 105 -10.84 14.29 -13.78
C SER A 105 -9.73 14.26 -12.72
N ASN A 106 -10.07 14.59 -11.50
CA ASN A 106 -9.27 14.30 -10.30
C ASN A 106 -9.57 12.87 -9.86
N PHE A 107 -9.11 11.89 -10.68
CA PHE A 107 -9.59 10.51 -10.67
C PHE A 107 -9.65 9.90 -9.27
N LEU A 108 -8.54 9.93 -8.53
CA LEU A 108 -8.49 9.33 -7.20
C LEU A 108 -9.41 10.05 -6.21
N LYS A 109 -9.41 11.39 -6.24
CA LYS A 109 -10.30 12.18 -5.35
C LYS A 109 -11.77 11.91 -5.63
N ASP A 110 -12.15 11.87 -6.90
CA ASP A 110 -13.53 11.60 -7.32
C ASP A 110 -13.95 10.18 -6.90
N LEU A 111 -13.02 9.21 -6.99
CA LEU A 111 -13.25 7.83 -6.54
C LEU A 111 -13.42 7.74 -5.02
N VAL A 112 -12.60 8.50 -4.26
CA VAL A 112 -12.74 8.62 -2.80
C VAL A 112 -14.11 9.17 -2.41
N ASP A 113 -14.53 10.25 -3.05
CA ASP A 113 -15.81 10.87 -2.75
C ASP A 113 -17.00 9.96 -3.05
N MET A 114 -16.91 9.15 -4.11
CA MET A 114 -17.93 8.16 -4.42
C MET A 114 -17.92 6.98 -3.44
N GLY A 115 -16.74 6.44 -3.14
CA GLY A 115 -16.56 5.33 -2.20
C GLY A 115 -17.06 5.68 -0.80
N HIS A 116 -16.67 6.83 -0.27
CA HIS A 116 -17.07 7.27 1.06
C HIS A 116 -18.58 7.48 1.20
N ARG A 117 -19.28 7.95 0.15
CA ARG A 117 -20.75 8.07 0.16
C ARG A 117 -21.46 6.72 0.33
N GLU A 118 -20.82 5.64 -0.09
CA GLU A 118 -21.35 4.27 0.03
C GLU A 118 -20.74 3.50 1.21
N GLY A 119 -19.97 4.18 2.06
CA GLY A 119 -19.31 3.56 3.23
C GLY A 119 -18.14 2.63 2.90
N MET A 120 -17.60 2.73 1.69
CA MET A 120 -16.44 1.95 1.25
C MET A 120 -15.14 2.66 1.62
N LYS A 121 -14.10 1.88 1.97
CA LYS A 121 -12.73 2.41 2.05
C LYS A 121 -12.14 2.58 0.66
N VAL A 122 -11.31 3.60 0.50
CA VAL A 122 -10.56 3.82 -0.75
C VAL A 122 -9.07 3.89 -0.43
N MET A 123 -8.33 2.93 -0.96
CA MET A 123 -6.90 2.78 -0.79
C MET A 123 -6.16 3.25 -2.04
N GLY A 124 -5.11 4.03 -1.83
CA GLY A 124 -4.18 4.40 -2.88
C GLY A 124 -3.09 3.35 -3.11
N TYR A 125 -2.12 3.69 -3.95
CA TYR A 125 -0.96 2.86 -4.25
C TYR A 125 0.28 3.71 -4.48
N PHE A 126 1.42 3.24 -3.97
CA PHE A 126 2.75 3.77 -4.26
C PHE A 126 3.75 2.64 -4.45
N SER A 127 4.74 2.86 -5.32
CA SER A 127 5.89 1.99 -5.49
C SER A 127 7.17 2.76 -5.19
N PRO A 128 7.78 2.59 -4.02
CA PRO A 128 9.02 3.28 -3.69
C PRO A 128 10.21 2.79 -4.50
N GLY A 129 10.22 1.52 -4.95
CA GLY A 129 11.33 0.96 -5.73
C GLY A 129 11.28 1.27 -7.22
N THR A 130 10.17 1.83 -7.72
CA THR A 130 9.95 2.02 -9.15
C THR A 130 9.30 3.36 -9.47
N ASN A 131 9.96 4.18 -10.29
CA ASN A 131 9.42 5.41 -10.83
C ASN A 131 10.17 5.77 -12.12
N VAL A 132 9.57 5.47 -13.27
CA VAL A 132 10.22 5.66 -14.58
C VAL A 132 10.52 7.12 -14.88
N ARG A 133 9.68 8.05 -14.42
CA ARG A 133 9.94 9.48 -14.58
C ARG A 133 11.14 9.90 -13.76
N TRP A 134 11.22 9.53 -12.47
CA TRP A 134 12.38 9.78 -11.60
C TRP A 134 13.67 9.24 -12.21
N MET A 135 13.61 8.00 -12.70
CA MET A 135 14.77 7.36 -13.35
C MET A 135 15.34 8.20 -14.51
N LYS A 136 14.47 8.81 -15.31
CA LYS A 136 14.90 9.66 -16.44
C LYS A 136 15.46 11.01 -16.00
N GLU A 137 14.95 11.55 -14.91
CA GLU A 137 15.34 12.84 -14.35
C GLU A 137 16.61 12.76 -13.49
N HIS A 138 16.88 11.59 -12.88
CA HIS A 138 17.99 11.33 -11.95
C HIS A 138 18.81 10.09 -12.37
N PRO A 139 19.41 10.06 -13.56
CA PRO A 139 20.08 8.87 -14.10
C PRO A 139 21.30 8.43 -13.28
N ASP A 140 21.92 9.34 -12.53
CA ASP A 140 23.09 9.04 -11.68
C ASP A 140 22.72 8.44 -10.31
N GLU A 141 21.42 8.37 -9.98
CA GLU A 141 20.93 7.88 -8.71
C GLU A 141 20.05 6.62 -8.85
N VAL A 142 20.05 5.99 -10.01
CA VAL A 142 19.22 4.84 -10.31
C VAL A 142 19.94 3.76 -11.07
N TYR A 143 19.42 2.56 -11.02
CA TYR A 143 19.86 1.42 -11.80
C TYR A 143 19.08 1.34 -13.11
N ASP A 144 19.72 1.63 -14.24
CA ASP A 144 19.13 1.43 -15.57
C ASP A 144 19.54 0.06 -16.12
N ASN A 145 18.86 -0.99 -15.71
CA ASN A 145 19.17 -2.37 -16.06
C ASN A 145 17.96 -3.14 -16.62
N GLN A 146 16.98 -2.41 -17.16
CA GLN A 146 15.74 -2.98 -17.71
C GLN A 146 14.86 -3.71 -16.68
N THR A 147 15.03 -3.42 -15.39
CA THR A 147 14.18 -3.94 -14.31
C THR A 147 13.27 -2.85 -13.77
N MET A 148 12.13 -3.26 -13.20
CA MET A 148 11.24 -2.33 -12.53
C MET A 148 11.81 -1.81 -11.20
N PHE A 149 12.78 -2.49 -10.58
CA PHE A 149 13.37 -2.09 -9.30
C PHE A 149 14.69 -1.33 -9.55
N HIS A 150 14.63 -0.03 -9.66
CA HIS A 150 15.78 0.79 -10.05
C HIS A 150 16.10 1.96 -9.11
N ILE A 151 15.25 2.28 -8.14
CA ILE A 151 15.44 3.44 -7.26
C ILE A 151 16.48 3.15 -6.18
N VAL A 152 17.45 4.06 -6.04
CA VAL A 152 18.31 4.17 -4.86
C VAL A 152 17.66 5.15 -3.89
N TYR A 153 17.52 4.79 -2.62
CA TYR A 153 16.82 5.58 -1.62
C TYR A 153 17.71 6.73 -1.09
N THR A 154 18.05 7.65 -1.98
CA THR A 154 18.77 8.88 -1.62
C THR A 154 17.94 9.79 -0.73
N SER A 155 18.58 10.71 -0.02
CA SER A 155 17.85 11.70 0.82
C SER A 155 16.93 12.58 -0.02
N GLU A 156 17.32 12.89 -1.27
CA GLU A 156 16.50 13.64 -2.21
C GLU A 156 15.26 12.86 -2.62
N TYR A 157 15.43 11.60 -3.05
CA TYR A 157 14.29 10.74 -3.39
C TYR A 157 13.34 10.53 -2.21
N LEU A 158 13.87 10.27 -1.01
CA LEU A 158 13.03 10.07 0.18
C LEU A 158 12.27 11.34 0.57
N THR A 159 12.87 12.52 0.40
CA THR A 159 12.18 13.81 0.60
C THR A 159 11.04 13.97 -0.40
N TYR A 160 11.29 13.70 -1.67
CA TYR A 160 10.28 13.69 -2.73
C TYR A 160 9.15 12.72 -2.39
N LEU A 161 9.46 11.46 -2.12
CA LEU A 161 8.49 10.41 -1.80
C LEU A 161 7.62 10.79 -0.60
N GLY A 162 8.24 11.28 0.48
CA GLY A 162 7.53 11.70 1.69
C GLY A 162 6.57 12.86 1.45
N ASN A 163 6.97 13.84 0.63
CA ASN A 163 6.12 14.97 0.26
C ASN A 163 4.94 14.52 -0.62
N VAL A 164 5.17 13.63 -1.57
CA VAL A 164 4.12 13.07 -2.45
C VAL A 164 3.11 12.28 -1.64
N ILE A 165 3.55 11.45 -0.69
CA ILE A 165 2.65 10.69 0.19
C ILE A 165 1.82 11.64 1.06
N TYR A 166 2.48 12.61 1.70
CA TYR A 166 1.78 13.62 2.51
C TYR A 166 0.71 14.36 1.71
N GLU A 167 1.07 14.80 0.50
CA GLU A 167 0.16 15.51 -0.40
C GLU A 167 -1.03 14.63 -0.81
N ALA A 168 -0.76 13.40 -1.27
CA ALA A 168 -1.80 12.49 -1.72
C ALA A 168 -2.85 12.24 -0.63
N VAL A 169 -2.41 11.89 0.58
CA VAL A 169 -3.31 11.65 1.73
C VAL A 169 -4.09 12.92 2.07
N SER A 170 -3.42 14.09 2.13
CA SER A 170 -4.06 15.35 2.52
C SER A 170 -5.04 15.88 1.47
N LYS A 171 -4.73 15.76 0.17
CA LYS A 171 -5.57 16.30 -0.91
C LYS A 171 -6.73 15.40 -1.32
N THR A 172 -6.52 14.09 -1.26
CA THR A 172 -7.53 13.15 -1.77
C THR A 172 -8.45 12.61 -0.69
N GLY A 173 -7.96 12.53 0.55
CA GLY A 173 -8.72 11.95 1.67
C GLY A 173 -8.82 10.44 1.62
N ILE A 174 -7.87 9.75 0.94
CA ILE A 174 -7.78 8.27 0.97
C ILE A 174 -7.69 7.76 2.40
N ASP A 175 -8.28 6.59 2.66
CA ASP A 175 -8.21 5.92 3.98
C ASP A 175 -6.83 5.34 4.26
N GLY A 176 -6.07 5.08 3.21
CA GLY A 176 -4.73 4.54 3.28
C GLY A 176 -4.18 4.25 1.89
N PHE A 177 -3.06 3.55 1.84
CA PHE A 177 -2.46 3.15 0.56
C PHE A 177 -1.62 1.89 0.70
N MET A 178 -1.54 1.14 -0.40
CA MET A 178 -0.67 0.00 -0.54
C MET A 178 0.74 0.46 -0.96
N ILE A 179 1.75 -0.08 -0.30
CA ILE A 179 3.16 0.02 -0.68
C ILE A 179 3.57 -1.28 -1.33
N ASP A 180 4.01 -1.19 -2.57
CA ASP A 180 4.57 -2.28 -3.35
C ASP A 180 6.03 -1.99 -3.68
N ALA A 181 6.79 -3.03 -4.03
CA ALA A 181 8.17 -2.91 -4.46
C ALA A 181 9.09 -2.17 -3.46
N LEU A 182 8.93 -2.45 -2.17
CA LEU A 182 9.78 -1.89 -1.11
C LEU A 182 11.09 -2.69 -1.01
N PHE A 183 12.00 -2.45 -1.94
CA PHE A 183 13.32 -3.06 -2.00
C PHE A 183 14.37 -2.04 -2.40
N THR A 184 15.57 -2.13 -1.81
CA THR A 184 16.73 -1.36 -2.27
C THR A 184 17.29 -1.98 -3.55
N ALA A 185 17.49 -1.18 -4.57
CA ALA A 185 18.11 -1.60 -5.84
C ALA A 185 19.61 -1.95 -5.65
N PRO A 186 20.15 -2.91 -6.42
CA PRO A 186 19.46 -3.96 -7.14
C PRO A 186 18.81 -4.95 -6.17
N ARG A 187 17.63 -5.48 -6.50
CA ARG A 187 16.84 -6.27 -5.55
C ARG A 187 17.57 -7.54 -5.09
N ASP A 188 17.96 -8.37 -6.02
CA ASP A 188 18.23 -9.79 -5.77
C ASP A 188 19.74 -10.16 -5.75
N SER A 189 20.64 -9.25 -6.09
CA SER A 189 22.07 -9.56 -6.18
C SER A 189 22.95 -8.53 -5.47
N ALA A 190 23.74 -9.01 -4.52
CA ALA A 190 24.80 -8.22 -3.90
C ALA A 190 25.91 -7.90 -4.90
N GLU A 191 26.21 -8.82 -5.83
CA GLU A 191 27.24 -8.66 -6.85
C GLU A 191 26.89 -7.58 -7.87
N ALA A 192 25.59 -7.36 -8.11
CA ALA A 192 25.09 -6.33 -9.02
C ALA A 192 25.21 -4.91 -8.45
N MET A 193 25.61 -4.74 -7.18
CA MET A 193 25.83 -3.43 -6.57
C MET A 193 26.93 -2.65 -7.33
N LYS A 194 26.54 -1.48 -7.84
CA LYS A 194 27.48 -0.60 -8.55
C LYS A 194 28.32 0.24 -7.58
N TRP A 195 27.83 0.49 -6.39
CA TRP A 195 28.39 1.40 -5.41
C TRP A 195 28.61 2.80 -6.00
N MET A 196 27.54 3.32 -6.58
CA MET A 196 27.50 4.69 -7.09
C MET A 196 27.84 5.70 -5.98
N PRO A 197 28.26 6.92 -6.31
CA PRO A 197 28.57 7.93 -5.29
C PRO A 197 27.47 8.11 -4.24
N CYS A 198 26.20 8.12 -4.67
CA CYS A 198 25.05 8.23 -3.78
C CYS A 198 24.91 7.01 -2.83
N GLU A 199 25.21 5.79 -3.30
CA GLU A 199 25.15 4.59 -2.46
C GLU A 199 26.26 4.58 -1.39
N ARG A 200 27.46 5.05 -1.73
CA ARG A 200 28.57 5.19 -0.76
C ARG A 200 28.24 6.22 0.31
N GLN A 201 27.66 7.35 -0.08
CA GLN A 201 27.18 8.35 0.86
C GLN A 201 26.09 7.78 1.80
N ILE A 202 25.12 7.05 1.25
CA ILE A 202 24.07 6.39 2.06
C ILE A 202 24.71 5.37 3.02
N TYR A 203 25.73 4.62 2.58
CA TYR A 203 26.47 3.72 3.45
C TYR A 203 27.06 4.46 4.65
N GLU A 204 27.79 5.55 4.40
CA GLU A 204 28.40 6.38 5.44
C GLU A 204 27.35 6.96 6.40
N GLU A 205 26.21 7.41 5.88
CA GLU A 205 25.08 7.90 6.69
C GLU A 205 24.48 6.80 7.59
N LEU A 206 24.34 5.58 7.07
CA LEU A 206 23.70 4.48 7.77
C LEU A 206 24.61 3.76 8.80
N PHE A 207 25.91 3.73 8.53
CA PHE A 207 26.87 3.02 9.39
C PHE A 207 27.69 3.96 10.29
N GLY A 208 27.76 5.25 9.96
CA GLY A 208 28.56 6.22 10.69
C GLY A 208 30.07 6.04 10.47
N GLU A 209 30.48 5.32 9.45
CA GLU A 209 31.86 5.03 9.08
C GLU A 209 32.04 5.12 7.55
N PRO A 210 33.26 5.40 7.05
CA PRO A 210 33.54 5.46 5.62
C PRO A 210 33.20 4.15 4.91
N PHE A 211 32.75 4.24 3.64
CA PHE A 211 32.56 3.08 2.80
C PHE A 211 33.89 2.32 2.62
N PRO A 212 33.96 1.02 2.93
CA PRO A 212 35.23 0.28 2.97
C PRO A 212 35.86 0.03 1.58
N GLY A 213 35.12 0.33 0.52
CA GLY A 213 35.51 -0.02 -0.85
C GLY A 213 34.90 -1.33 -1.33
N LYS A 214 34.63 -1.42 -2.64
CA LYS A 214 33.97 -2.55 -3.27
C LYS A 214 34.71 -3.88 -3.02
N GLU A 215 36.04 -3.82 -2.91
CA GLU A 215 36.88 -5.02 -2.74
C GLU A 215 36.95 -5.50 -1.27
N HIS A 216 36.43 -4.70 -0.34
CA HIS A 216 36.55 -4.97 1.10
C HIS A 216 35.19 -5.12 1.79
N ILE A 217 34.11 -4.76 1.12
CA ILE A 217 32.77 -4.91 1.68
C ILE A 217 32.34 -6.38 1.68
N THR A 218 31.85 -6.85 2.80
CA THR A 218 31.35 -8.23 2.95
C THR A 218 29.91 -8.36 2.48
N GLU A 219 29.48 -9.56 2.14
CA GLU A 219 28.08 -9.84 1.79
C GLU A 219 27.11 -9.47 2.93
N GLU A 220 27.53 -9.71 4.18
CA GLU A 220 26.75 -9.32 5.36
C GLU A 220 26.56 -7.80 5.46
N GLN A 221 27.63 -7.02 5.19
CA GLN A 221 27.54 -5.57 5.16
C GLN A 221 26.63 -5.07 4.01
N VAL A 222 26.69 -5.72 2.84
CA VAL A 222 25.79 -5.40 1.71
C VAL A 222 24.33 -5.65 2.11
N LEU A 223 24.05 -6.80 2.72
CA LEU A 223 22.70 -7.13 3.16
C LEU A 223 22.20 -6.15 4.22
N GLU A 224 23.05 -5.82 5.19
CA GLU A 224 22.72 -4.86 6.25
C GLU A 224 22.50 -3.44 5.68
N TYR A 225 23.31 -3.00 4.70
CA TYR A 225 23.08 -1.76 3.95
C TYR A 225 21.69 -1.75 3.31
N LYS A 226 21.36 -2.80 2.58
CA LYS A 226 20.05 -2.93 1.92
C LYS A 226 18.91 -2.91 2.94
N ARG A 227 19.06 -3.63 4.04
CA ARG A 227 18.06 -3.67 5.10
C ARG A 227 17.83 -2.30 5.74
N ARG A 228 18.90 -1.60 6.12
CA ARG A 228 18.81 -0.25 6.70
C ARG A 228 18.25 0.78 5.71
N SER A 229 18.63 0.69 4.44
CA SER A 229 18.09 1.56 3.39
C SER A 229 16.59 1.33 3.20
N THR A 230 16.14 0.07 3.20
CA THR A 230 14.72 -0.28 3.11
C THR A 230 13.95 0.22 4.33
N GLU A 231 14.49 0.04 5.54
CA GLU A 231 13.87 0.54 6.77
C GLU A 231 13.80 2.08 6.80
N ARG A 232 14.83 2.78 6.30
CA ARG A 232 14.82 4.24 6.16
C ARG A 232 13.72 4.72 5.20
N CYS A 233 13.54 4.02 4.10
CA CYS A 233 12.44 4.30 3.17
C CYS A 233 11.08 4.07 3.84
N TRP A 234 10.92 2.97 4.54
CA TRP A 234 9.71 2.67 5.29
C TRP A 234 9.38 3.76 6.33
N ASP A 235 10.37 4.23 7.09
CA ASP A 235 10.18 5.31 8.05
C ASP A 235 9.65 6.58 7.38
N THR A 236 10.22 6.94 6.23
CA THR A 236 9.75 8.10 5.46
C THR A 236 8.29 7.94 5.06
N ILE A 237 7.91 6.76 4.54
CA ILE A 237 6.56 6.44 4.13
C ILE A 237 5.61 6.53 5.32
N TYR A 238 5.90 5.79 6.37
CA TYR A 238 5.04 5.67 7.54
C TYR A 238 4.84 7.02 8.24
N GLN A 239 5.91 7.74 8.50
CA GLN A 239 5.85 9.06 9.14
C GLN A 239 5.12 10.09 8.30
N SER A 240 5.32 10.11 6.98
CA SER A 240 4.61 11.03 6.08
C SER A 240 3.11 10.75 6.02
N ALA A 241 2.73 9.47 5.99
CA ALA A 241 1.33 9.06 6.05
C ALA A 241 0.66 9.50 7.36
N LYS A 242 1.27 9.14 8.50
CA LYS A 242 0.71 9.43 9.82
C LYS A 242 0.71 10.93 10.16
N ARG A 243 1.64 11.71 9.61
CA ARG A 243 1.64 13.17 9.73
C ARG A 243 0.50 13.82 8.93
N ALA A 244 0.17 13.28 7.75
CA ALA A 244 -0.94 13.75 6.93
C ALA A 244 -2.30 13.40 7.56
N ASN A 245 -2.43 12.18 8.03
CA ASN A 245 -3.59 11.68 8.76
C ASN A 245 -3.15 10.56 9.71
N PRO A 246 -3.28 10.72 11.05
CA PRO A 246 -2.90 9.69 12.01
C PRO A 246 -3.61 8.34 11.80
N ASP A 247 -4.82 8.35 11.25
CA ASP A 247 -5.62 7.15 10.96
C ASP A 247 -5.33 6.55 9.59
N CYS A 248 -4.43 7.14 8.79
CA CYS A 248 -4.06 6.63 7.47
C CYS A 248 -3.50 5.22 7.57
N ILE A 249 -4.10 4.30 6.84
CA ILE A 249 -3.70 2.88 6.80
C ILE A 249 -2.49 2.71 5.89
N VAL A 250 -1.37 2.24 6.42
CA VAL A 250 -0.20 1.87 5.63
C VAL A 250 -0.21 0.37 5.39
N TRP A 251 -0.44 0.00 4.14
CA TRP A 251 -0.61 -1.38 3.69
C TRP A 251 0.64 -1.82 2.92
N LEU A 252 1.40 -2.76 3.47
CA LEU A 252 2.55 -3.36 2.79
C LEU A 252 2.11 -4.60 2.01
N THR A 253 2.45 -4.68 0.74
CA THR A 253 2.37 -5.92 -0.03
C THR A 253 3.75 -6.43 -0.38
N CYS A 254 3.91 -7.76 -0.46
CA CYS A 254 5.17 -8.38 -0.78
C CYS A 254 4.99 -9.78 -1.36
N HIS A 255 5.66 -10.02 -2.49
CA HIS A 255 5.69 -11.34 -3.13
C HIS A 255 6.54 -12.33 -2.32
N ASP A 256 7.68 -11.87 -1.79
CA ASP A 256 8.56 -12.68 -0.97
C ASP A 256 8.77 -12.04 0.41
N LEU A 257 7.88 -12.40 1.32
CA LEU A 257 7.90 -11.93 2.71
C LEU A 257 9.06 -12.49 3.53
N THR A 258 9.83 -13.41 2.97
CA THR A 258 11.06 -13.94 3.57
C THR A 258 12.32 -13.32 3.00
N HIS A 259 12.17 -12.39 2.05
CA HIS A 259 13.33 -11.76 1.42
C HIS A 259 14.24 -11.10 2.46
N PRO A 260 15.57 -11.25 2.36
CA PRO A 260 16.50 -10.79 3.38
C PRO A 260 16.42 -9.30 3.73
N GLN A 261 16.00 -8.45 2.81
CA GLN A 261 15.79 -7.01 3.05
C GLN A 261 14.53 -6.72 3.88
N ILE A 262 13.49 -7.56 3.74
CA ILE A 262 12.23 -7.47 4.47
C ILE A 262 11.92 -8.88 4.99
N ARG A 263 12.49 -9.24 6.13
CA ARG A 263 12.30 -10.58 6.68
C ARG A 263 11.33 -10.59 7.85
N PRO A 264 10.72 -11.74 8.16
CA PRO A 264 9.96 -11.93 9.37
C PRO A 264 10.77 -11.51 10.61
N GLY A 265 10.13 -10.80 11.52
CA GLY A 265 10.78 -10.20 12.69
C GLY A 265 11.32 -8.79 12.46
N SER A 266 11.31 -8.29 11.22
CA SER A 266 11.53 -6.88 10.94
C SER A 266 10.50 -6.00 11.65
N ARG A 267 10.93 -4.81 12.09
CA ARG A 267 9.99 -3.81 12.63
C ARG A 267 8.93 -3.37 11.62
N ILE A 268 9.20 -3.46 10.32
CA ILE A 268 8.27 -3.13 9.25
C ILE A 268 7.00 -3.97 9.37
N PHE A 269 7.13 -5.30 9.56
CA PHE A 269 5.97 -6.19 9.73
C PHE A 269 5.16 -5.88 11.00
N LYS A 270 5.82 -5.40 12.05
CA LYS A 270 5.16 -5.04 13.30
C LYS A 270 4.47 -3.68 13.24
N GLN A 271 4.91 -2.80 12.34
CA GLN A 271 4.37 -1.45 12.19
C GLN A 271 3.29 -1.35 11.11
N ALA A 272 3.33 -2.21 10.08
CA ALA A 272 2.34 -2.18 9.02
C ALA A 272 0.92 -2.34 9.60
N ASP A 273 0.00 -1.46 9.19
CA ASP A 273 -1.40 -1.57 9.58
C ASP A 273 -2.06 -2.75 8.86
N TRP A 274 -1.77 -2.92 7.57
CA TRP A 274 -2.17 -4.06 6.75
C TRP A 274 -0.94 -4.69 6.09
N LEU A 275 -0.90 -6.00 6.05
CA LEU A 275 0.14 -6.77 5.36
C LEU A 275 -0.51 -7.75 4.40
N MET A 276 -0.16 -7.69 3.12
CA MET A 276 -0.65 -8.58 2.09
C MET A 276 0.44 -9.56 1.66
N SER A 277 0.10 -10.84 1.67
CA SER A 277 0.91 -11.88 1.05
C SER A 277 0.47 -12.11 -0.38
N GLU A 278 1.37 -11.95 -1.32
CA GLU A 278 1.17 -12.33 -2.72
C GLU A 278 1.55 -13.78 -3.00
N ASN A 279 2.09 -14.48 -2.01
CA ASN A 279 2.49 -15.86 -2.14
C ASN A 279 1.32 -16.81 -1.78
N SER A 280 1.06 -17.76 -2.65
CA SER A 280 0.00 -18.75 -2.48
C SER A 280 0.35 -19.94 -1.60
N ASP A 281 1.63 -20.08 -1.19
CA ASP A 281 2.04 -21.20 -0.34
C ASP A 281 1.65 -20.93 1.12
N ALA A 282 0.76 -21.75 1.60
CA ALA A 282 0.22 -21.73 2.95
C ALA A 282 1.27 -21.67 4.07
N LYS A 283 2.46 -22.21 3.86
CA LYS A 283 3.55 -22.13 4.85
C LYS A 283 4.01 -20.70 5.11
N TYR A 284 3.97 -19.83 4.08
CA TYR A 284 4.34 -18.42 4.24
C TYR A 284 3.34 -17.65 5.09
N LEU A 285 2.05 -17.97 5.00
CA LEU A 285 1.03 -17.34 5.83
C LEU A 285 1.28 -17.54 7.31
N LYS A 286 1.70 -18.76 7.71
CA LYS A 286 2.04 -19.01 9.11
C LYS A 286 3.28 -18.24 9.57
N ILE A 287 4.32 -18.19 8.74
CA ILE A 287 5.55 -17.42 9.03
C ILE A 287 5.20 -15.94 9.24
N ILE A 288 4.30 -15.40 8.42
CA ILE A 288 3.87 -14.01 8.51
C ILE A 288 3.02 -13.77 9.76
N GLN A 289 2.06 -14.66 10.06
CA GLN A 289 1.23 -14.56 11.27
C GLN A 289 2.09 -14.48 12.53
N ASP A 290 3.18 -15.25 12.57
CA ASP A 290 4.10 -15.26 13.71
C ASP A 290 4.99 -13.98 13.77
N ALA A 291 5.09 -13.24 12.67
CA ALA A 291 5.99 -12.07 12.53
C ALA A 291 5.30 -10.72 12.66
N ILE A 292 3.99 -10.65 12.40
CA ILE A 292 3.23 -9.39 12.42
C ILE A 292 2.91 -8.90 13.83
N GLY A 293 2.57 -7.61 13.94
CA GLY A 293 2.09 -7.01 15.18
C GLY A 293 0.63 -7.40 15.47
N PRO A 294 0.18 -7.24 16.72
CA PRO A 294 -1.19 -7.61 17.12
C PRO A 294 -2.27 -6.74 16.44
N HIS A 295 -1.91 -5.57 15.96
CA HIS A 295 -2.80 -4.65 15.23
C HIS A 295 -2.78 -4.86 13.71
N THR A 296 -1.80 -5.62 13.21
CA THR A 296 -1.63 -5.81 11.77
C THR A 296 -2.69 -6.72 11.20
N GLN A 297 -3.39 -6.23 10.20
CA GLN A 297 -4.35 -6.99 9.43
C GLN A 297 -3.64 -7.79 8.36
N LEU A 298 -3.83 -9.11 8.33
CA LEU A 298 -3.29 -9.96 7.28
C LEU A 298 -4.28 -10.10 6.13
N ILE A 299 -3.80 -9.88 4.91
CA ILE A 299 -4.56 -9.96 3.67
C ILE A 299 -3.92 -11.01 2.78
N GLN A 300 -4.71 -11.88 2.19
CA GLN A 300 -4.26 -12.80 1.15
C GLN A 300 -4.58 -12.21 -0.22
N CYS A 301 -3.56 -12.01 -1.02
CA CYS A 301 -3.73 -11.72 -2.43
C CYS A 301 -4.16 -12.99 -3.17
N ILE A 302 -5.20 -12.88 -3.98
CA ILE A 302 -5.69 -13.93 -4.87
C ILE A 302 -5.49 -13.46 -6.30
N SER A 303 -4.24 -13.17 -6.64
CA SER A 303 -3.92 -12.73 -8.00
C SER A 303 -3.47 -13.89 -8.86
N GLY A 304 -3.66 -13.76 -10.16
CA GLY A 304 -3.12 -14.69 -11.14
C GLY A 304 -1.59 -14.64 -11.30
N TRP A 305 -0.91 -13.64 -10.68
CA TRP A 305 0.53 -13.49 -10.76
C TRP A 305 1.31 -14.37 -9.81
N ALA A 306 0.90 -14.36 -8.57
CA ALA A 306 1.63 -14.97 -7.49
C ALA A 306 1.02 -16.31 -7.11
N SER A 307 -0.26 -16.50 -7.45
CA SER A 307 -1.01 -17.70 -7.14
C SER A 307 -1.57 -18.31 -8.41
N MET A 308 -1.04 -19.43 -8.79
CA MET A 308 -1.66 -20.30 -9.82
C MET A 308 -2.90 -21.00 -9.26
N MET A 309 -3.28 -20.72 -8.02
CA MET A 309 -4.41 -21.36 -7.35
C MET A 309 -5.70 -20.61 -7.65
N PRO A 310 -6.74 -21.29 -8.12
CA PRO A 310 -8.05 -20.70 -8.33
C PRO A 310 -8.63 -20.12 -7.02
N SER A 311 -9.42 -19.06 -7.12
CA SER A 311 -10.05 -18.39 -5.96
C SER A 311 -10.89 -19.33 -5.11
N HIS A 312 -11.58 -20.32 -5.70
CA HIS A 312 -12.37 -21.32 -4.97
C HIS A 312 -11.53 -22.16 -3.99
N PHE A 313 -10.23 -22.32 -4.25
CA PHE A 313 -9.32 -22.96 -3.31
C PHE A 313 -9.18 -22.11 -2.03
N TRP A 314 -8.96 -20.81 -2.18
CA TRP A 314 -8.85 -19.87 -1.07
C TRP A 314 -10.14 -19.72 -0.30
N ILE A 315 -11.26 -19.63 -1.02
CA ILE A 315 -12.60 -19.58 -0.41
C ILE A 315 -12.83 -20.81 0.44
N ARG A 316 -12.55 -22.01 -0.07
CA ARG A 316 -12.70 -23.25 0.70
C ARG A 316 -11.78 -23.34 1.91
N MET A 317 -10.55 -22.87 1.78
CA MET A 317 -9.62 -22.82 2.92
C MET A 317 -10.17 -21.94 4.04
N MET A 318 -10.86 -20.87 3.72
CA MET A 318 -11.42 -19.97 4.71
C MET A 318 -12.73 -20.46 5.32
N GLU A 319 -13.54 -21.14 4.53
CA GLU A 319 -14.78 -21.77 5.00
C GLU A 319 -14.49 -23.00 5.87
N SER A 320 -13.37 -23.69 5.63
CA SER A 320 -12.98 -24.85 6.41
C SER A 320 -12.15 -24.43 7.62
N SER A 321 -12.70 -24.55 8.81
CA SER A 321 -11.98 -24.39 10.08
C SER A 321 -10.82 -25.38 10.27
N GLU A 322 -10.68 -26.35 9.36
CA GLU A 322 -9.64 -27.37 9.38
C GLU A 322 -8.26 -26.87 8.93
N ALA A 323 -8.21 -25.76 8.22
CA ALA A 323 -6.96 -25.31 7.60
C ALA A 323 -5.94 -24.74 8.60
N GLY A 324 -6.25 -24.54 9.88
CA GLY A 324 -5.33 -24.01 10.89
C GLY A 324 -4.73 -22.63 10.55
N MET A 325 -5.19 -22.07 9.43
CA MET A 325 -4.72 -20.86 8.79
C MET A 325 -5.90 -19.99 8.42
N VAL A 326 -6.86 -19.90 9.31
CA VAL A 326 -7.93 -18.94 9.15
C VAL A 326 -7.32 -17.56 9.20
N LEU A 327 -6.94 -17.09 8.04
CA LEU A 327 -6.87 -15.67 7.84
C LEU A 327 -8.31 -15.17 8.03
N PRO A 328 -8.58 -14.41 9.05
CA PRO A 328 -9.95 -13.98 9.28
C PRO A 328 -10.40 -13.19 8.06
N GLY A 329 -11.13 -13.85 7.19
CA GLY A 329 -11.95 -13.37 6.10
C GLY A 329 -11.47 -12.17 5.27
N ARG A 330 -10.20 -12.10 4.89
CA ARG A 330 -9.65 -10.89 4.26
C ARG A 330 -8.94 -11.22 2.98
N PHE A 331 -9.53 -10.81 1.85
CA PHE A 331 -8.99 -11.00 0.53
C PHE A 331 -8.75 -9.70 -0.17
N SER A 332 -7.65 -9.64 -0.88
CA SER A 332 -7.43 -8.70 -1.95
C SER A 332 -7.27 -9.48 -3.25
N TYR A 333 -7.85 -9.01 -4.31
CA TYR A 333 -7.70 -9.54 -5.64
C TYR A 333 -7.08 -8.48 -6.55
N ASP A 334 -5.95 -8.82 -7.18
CA ASP A 334 -5.28 -7.99 -8.16
C ASP A 334 -5.73 -8.37 -9.56
N LEU A 335 -6.37 -7.43 -10.23
CA LEU A 335 -6.66 -7.50 -11.65
C LEU A 335 -5.70 -6.63 -12.42
N THR A 336 -5.03 -7.23 -13.40
CA THR A 336 -4.15 -6.51 -14.32
C THR A 336 -4.86 -5.89 -15.50
N ILE A 337 -6.16 -5.69 -15.44
CA ILE A 337 -6.93 -5.27 -16.59
C ILE A 337 -7.76 -4.07 -16.23
N TYR A 338 -7.61 -3.05 -17.03
CA TYR A 338 -8.61 -2.03 -17.14
C TYR A 338 -9.85 -2.59 -17.83
N PRO A 339 -11.08 -2.49 -17.29
CA PRO A 339 -12.25 -3.20 -17.82
C PRO A 339 -12.57 -2.94 -19.30
N ARG A 340 -12.15 -1.80 -19.85
CA ARG A 340 -12.40 -1.42 -21.25
C ARG A 340 -11.29 -1.77 -22.21
N GLU A 341 -10.08 -1.75 -21.73
CA GLU A 341 -8.90 -1.95 -22.55
C GLU A 341 -8.10 -3.08 -21.94
N CYS A 342 -8.44 -4.29 -22.32
CA CYS A 342 -7.49 -5.38 -22.20
C CYS A 342 -6.26 -4.96 -23.01
N THR A 343 -5.30 -4.31 -22.38
CA THR A 343 -4.06 -3.86 -23.00
C THR A 343 -3.21 -5.03 -23.45
N GLY A 344 -3.68 -5.75 -24.48
CA GLY A 344 -2.98 -6.86 -25.10
C GLY A 344 -2.83 -8.12 -24.25
N ARG A 345 -3.30 -8.12 -23.00
CA ARG A 345 -3.42 -9.33 -22.18
C ARG A 345 -4.89 -9.63 -22.01
N SER A 346 -5.40 -10.57 -22.78
CA SER A 346 -6.64 -11.22 -22.39
C SER A 346 -6.46 -11.73 -20.97
N PRO A 347 -7.45 -11.52 -20.07
CA PRO A 347 -7.41 -12.22 -18.80
C PRO A 347 -7.24 -13.69 -19.08
N LEU A 348 -6.29 -14.31 -18.42
CA LEU A 348 -6.25 -15.76 -18.39
C LEU A 348 -7.64 -16.21 -17.94
N GLN A 349 -8.14 -17.28 -18.53
CA GLN A 349 -9.48 -17.79 -18.17
C GLN A 349 -9.63 -18.02 -16.64
N ALA A 350 -8.52 -18.34 -15.97
CA ALA A 350 -8.46 -18.45 -14.53
C ALA A 350 -8.73 -17.11 -13.80
N GLU A 351 -8.26 -15.99 -14.32
CA GLU A 351 -8.50 -14.67 -13.73
C GLU A 351 -9.97 -14.26 -13.89
N CYS A 352 -10.59 -14.55 -15.03
CA CYS A 352 -12.02 -14.33 -15.22
C CYS A 352 -12.86 -15.18 -14.24
N MET A 353 -12.51 -16.44 -14.07
CA MET A 353 -13.17 -17.32 -13.10
C MET A 353 -13.02 -16.81 -11.68
N ASN A 354 -11.83 -16.31 -11.33
CA ASN A 354 -11.57 -15.76 -10.01
C ASN A 354 -12.43 -14.52 -9.70
N ILE A 355 -12.63 -13.63 -10.67
CA ILE A 355 -13.52 -12.46 -10.50
C ILE A 355 -14.95 -12.91 -10.22
N GLU A 356 -15.48 -13.84 -11.00
CA GLU A 356 -16.86 -14.31 -10.83
C GLU A 356 -17.04 -15.01 -9.48
N GLU A 357 -16.13 -15.90 -9.11
CA GLU A 357 -16.18 -16.64 -7.86
C GLU A 357 -16.03 -15.69 -6.65
N MET A 358 -15.08 -14.77 -6.69
CA MET A 358 -14.89 -13.78 -5.63
C MET A 358 -16.08 -12.82 -5.53
N THR A 359 -16.69 -12.44 -6.66
CA THR A 359 -17.90 -11.62 -6.65
C THR A 359 -19.05 -12.33 -5.96
N LYS A 360 -19.27 -13.62 -6.26
CA LYS A 360 -20.28 -14.44 -5.59
C LYS A 360 -20.01 -14.52 -4.09
N PHE A 361 -18.78 -14.78 -3.72
CA PHE A 361 -18.35 -14.86 -2.33
C PHE A 361 -18.57 -13.53 -1.58
N TYR A 362 -18.12 -12.41 -2.13
CA TYR A 362 -18.30 -11.08 -1.52
C TYR A 362 -19.76 -10.69 -1.34
N LYS A 363 -20.63 -11.07 -2.27
CA LYS A 363 -22.07 -10.82 -2.21
C LYS A 363 -22.83 -11.79 -1.31
N GLY A 364 -22.16 -12.75 -0.69
CA GLY A 364 -22.79 -13.77 0.12
C GLY A 364 -23.65 -14.77 -0.68
N ASN A 365 -23.49 -14.83 -1.99
CA ASN A 365 -24.13 -15.81 -2.84
C ASN A 365 -23.32 -17.12 -2.76
N LYS A 366 -23.75 -18.04 -1.89
CA LYS A 366 -23.18 -19.38 -1.79
C LYS A 366 -23.62 -20.26 -2.93
#